data_1c5bd064fbaaffd0febccc2c8e4912a4
#
_entry.id   1c5bd064fbaaffd0febccc2c8e4912a4
#
_cell.length_a   1.000
_cell.length_b   1.000
_cell.length_c   1.000
_cell.angle_alpha   90.00
_cell.angle_beta   90.00
_cell.angle_gamma   90.00
#
_symmetry.space_group_name_H-M   'P 1'
#
loop_
_entity.id
_entity.type
_entity.pdbx_description
1 polymer ?
#
loop_
_entity_poly.entity_id
_entity_poly.type
_entity_poly.pdbx_seq_one_letter_code
_entity_poly.pdbx_strand_id
1 'polypeptide(L)'
;AWVHGADSATLTVATTDPADAAAIRARGAEPAVVPHSLAALDAAKARLDRAAAHRNTADSPVWYVDVRTNTLVLEAVRPAAARSLLAVAGVDASLAKVVKSAERPRPLYDLRGGDAYYINGNTRCSIGFPITRGTQQGFATAGHCGRAGYPTTGANQVSQGTFQASVFPGNDMAWVAANSSWTATPYVSQNGQNLQVTGSTVATVGASVCRSGSTTGWHCGTVQQLNTSVTYQEGTVSGVTRTSVCAEPGDSGGSFISGSQAQGVTSGGSGDCTSGGTTFFQPINPILSAYGLTLKTTTDDPGPGDPGPGNPGGTWAAGTVYQAGDTVTYGGASYRCLQGHQAQPGWEPPNVPALWQRV
;
A
#
# COMPACT_ATOMS: atom_id res chain seq x y z
N ALA A 1 15.09 9.21 30.85
CA ALA A 1 15.60 7.86 31.08
C ALA A 1 15.58 7.07 29.76
N TRP A 2 16.40 6.04 29.65
CA TRP A 2 16.43 5.10 28.51
C TRP A 2 16.90 3.72 28.95
N VAL A 3 16.58 2.72 28.15
CA VAL A 3 17.03 1.34 28.35
C VAL A 3 18.15 0.99 27.36
N HIS A 4 19.03 0.06 27.74
CA HIS A 4 20.09 -0.47 26.87
C HIS A 4 20.47 -1.92 27.27
N GLY A 5 21.37 -2.52 26.48
CA GLY A 5 21.75 -3.93 26.62
C GLY A 5 20.87 -4.87 25.81
N ALA A 6 21.28 -6.12 25.69
CA ALA A 6 20.42 -7.17 25.14
C ALA A 6 19.16 -7.26 26.01
N ASP A 7 18.01 -7.41 25.42
CA ASP A 7 16.71 -7.49 26.09
C ASP A 7 16.25 -6.23 26.86
N SER A 8 16.89 -5.05 26.61
CA SER A 8 16.57 -3.80 27.32
C SER A 8 16.66 -3.93 28.86
N ALA A 9 17.55 -4.75 29.34
CA ALA A 9 17.63 -5.14 30.75
C ALA A 9 18.18 -4.04 31.70
N THR A 10 18.86 -3.03 31.14
CA THR A 10 19.48 -1.97 31.96
C THR A 10 18.75 -0.64 31.75
N LEU A 11 18.21 -0.06 32.83
CA LEU A 11 17.60 1.27 32.85
C LEU A 11 18.63 2.31 33.28
N THR A 12 18.87 3.32 32.45
CA THR A 12 19.62 4.51 32.80
C THR A 12 18.67 5.68 33.09
N VAL A 13 18.87 6.37 34.21
CA VAL A 13 18.12 7.54 34.62
C VAL A 13 19.06 8.77 34.66
N ALA A 14 18.77 9.75 33.82
CA ALA A 14 19.50 11.01 33.82
C ALA A 14 19.02 11.93 34.93
N THR A 15 19.95 12.62 35.56
CA THR A 15 19.71 13.70 36.54
C THR A 15 20.68 14.85 36.30
N THR A 16 20.27 16.05 36.63
CA THR A 16 21.17 17.22 36.64
C THR A 16 21.85 17.43 37.99
N ASP A 17 21.42 16.70 39.02
CA ASP A 17 22.01 16.78 40.36
C ASP A 17 22.81 15.50 40.66
N PRO A 18 24.13 15.56 40.81
CA PRO A 18 24.96 14.42 41.22
C PRO A 18 24.52 13.75 42.53
N ALA A 19 23.84 14.48 43.42
CA ALA A 19 23.38 13.95 44.72
C ALA A 19 22.28 12.86 44.54
N ASP A 20 21.51 12.89 43.41
CA ASP A 20 20.48 11.89 43.13
C ASP A 20 21.05 10.52 42.79
N ALA A 21 22.32 10.43 42.44
CA ALA A 21 22.94 9.20 41.93
C ALA A 21 22.79 7.99 42.85
N ALA A 22 22.91 8.20 44.15
CA ALA A 22 22.76 7.14 45.16
C ALA A 22 21.32 6.61 45.22
N ALA A 23 20.34 7.50 45.19
CA ALA A 23 18.91 7.14 45.21
C ALA A 23 18.49 6.40 43.95
N ILE A 24 19.04 6.77 42.78
CA ILE A 24 18.79 6.12 41.48
C ILE A 24 19.34 4.67 41.54
N ARG A 25 20.57 4.47 42.01
CA ARG A 25 21.16 3.11 42.16
C ARG A 25 20.37 2.26 43.12
N ALA A 26 19.94 2.82 44.26
CA ALA A 26 19.14 2.08 45.24
C ALA A 26 17.80 1.55 44.68
N ARG A 27 17.32 2.10 43.55
CA ARG A 27 16.13 1.66 42.83
C ARG A 27 16.43 0.75 41.62
N GLY A 28 17.69 0.28 41.50
CA GLY A 28 18.07 -0.67 40.45
C GLY A 28 18.33 -0.04 39.08
N ALA A 29 18.52 1.29 38.99
CA ALA A 29 18.84 1.97 37.74
C ALA A 29 20.28 2.53 37.75
N GLU A 30 20.84 2.74 36.58
CA GLU A 30 22.13 3.41 36.41
C GLU A 30 21.94 4.95 36.34
N PRO A 31 22.60 5.76 37.19
CA PRO A 31 22.54 7.20 37.11
C PRO A 31 23.46 7.73 36.01
N ALA A 32 22.95 8.69 35.22
CA ALA A 32 23.73 9.51 34.30
C ALA A 32 23.57 10.99 34.69
N VAL A 33 24.69 11.61 35.14
CA VAL A 33 24.68 13.07 35.41
C VAL A 33 24.84 13.81 34.09
N VAL A 34 23.88 14.67 33.77
CA VAL A 34 23.80 15.38 32.48
C VAL A 34 23.68 16.89 32.71
N PRO A 35 24.16 17.75 31.76
CA PRO A 35 24.15 19.18 31.93
C PRO A 35 22.78 19.83 31.78
N HIS A 36 21.86 19.21 31.04
CA HIS A 36 20.56 19.83 30.72
C HIS A 36 19.41 18.99 31.26
N SER A 37 18.45 19.66 31.92
CA SER A 37 17.22 18.99 32.33
C SER A 37 16.35 18.66 31.10
N LEU A 38 15.56 17.57 31.16
CA LEU A 38 14.62 17.23 30.12
C LEU A 38 13.64 18.37 29.84
N ALA A 39 13.18 19.05 30.89
CA ALA A 39 12.29 20.22 30.76
C ALA A 39 12.91 21.35 29.94
N ALA A 40 14.22 21.60 30.09
CA ALA A 40 14.93 22.62 29.30
C ALA A 40 15.03 22.24 27.83
N LEU A 41 15.35 20.97 27.55
CA LEU A 41 15.40 20.45 26.17
C LEU A 41 14.02 20.42 25.51
N ASP A 42 12.98 19.99 26.23
CA ASP A 42 11.59 20.00 25.72
C ASP A 42 11.09 21.42 25.45
N ALA A 43 11.44 22.37 26.33
CA ALA A 43 11.12 23.77 26.09
C ALA A 43 11.83 24.35 24.87
N ALA A 44 13.08 23.93 24.60
CA ALA A 44 13.83 24.31 23.41
C ALA A 44 13.18 23.69 22.15
N LYS A 45 12.80 22.40 22.21
CA LYS A 45 12.06 21.74 21.12
C LYS A 45 10.73 22.43 20.83
N ALA A 46 9.95 22.78 21.85
CA ALA A 46 8.68 23.47 21.69
C ALA A 46 8.84 24.86 21.03
N ARG A 47 9.98 25.55 21.22
CA ARG A 47 10.30 26.77 20.48
C ARG A 47 10.54 26.51 19.02
N LEU A 48 11.28 25.43 18.67
CA LEU A 48 11.47 25.01 17.28
C LEU A 48 10.15 24.66 16.63
N ASP A 49 9.28 23.87 17.29
CA ASP A 49 7.97 23.47 16.76
C ASP A 49 7.13 24.69 16.37
N ARG A 50 7.09 25.72 17.25
CA ARG A 50 6.38 26.97 16.95
C ARG A 50 7.01 27.74 15.79
N ALA A 51 8.32 27.82 15.71
CA ALA A 51 9.01 28.49 14.62
C ALA A 51 8.82 27.77 13.27
N ALA A 52 8.78 26.45 13.29
CA ALA A 52 8.59 25.59 12.12
C ALA A 52 7.17 25.69 11.54
N ALA A 53 6.14 25.90 12.36
CA ALA A 53 4.74 25.95 11.92
C ALA A 53 4.48 27.00 10.82
N HIS A 54 5.33 28.02 10.70
CA HIS A 54 5.18 29.12 9.73
C HIS A 54 6.35 29.20 8.72
N ARG A 55 7.12 28.11 8.54
CA ARG A 55 8.34 28.08 7.71
C ARG A 55 8.45 26.79 6.91
N ASN A 56 9.15 26.91 5.79
CA ASN A 56 9.57 25.70 5.04
C ASN A 56 10.78 25.07 5.75
N THR A 57 10.61 23.89 6.30
CA THR A 57 11.62 23.09 6.98
C THR A 57 12.15 21.91 6.16
N ALA A 58 11.87 21.86 4.86
CA ALA A 58 12.25 20.72 3.99
C ALA A 58 13.76 20.40 3.98
N ASP A 59 14.61 21.37 4.30
CA ASP A 59 16.06 21.17 4.40
C ASP A 59 16.56 20.85 5.81
N SER A 60 15.68 20.90 6.82
CA SER A 60 15.88 20.44 8.20
C SER A 60 14.60 19.76 8.67
N PRO A 61 14.27 18.56 8.14
CA PRO A 61 12.95 17.97 8.26
C PRO A 61 12.69 17.25 9.60
N VAL A 62 13.74 16.98 10.38
CA VAL A 62 13.61 16.19 11.62
C VAL A 62 14.35 16.88 12.76
N TRP A 63 13.70 16.98 13.93
CA TRP A 63 14.34 17.36 15.18
C TRP A 63 13.68 16.68 16.36
N TYR A 64 14.50 16.33 17.36
CA TYR A 64 14.05 15.61 18.55
C TYR A 64 15.02 15.82 19.73
N VAL A 65 14.53 15.56 20.93
CA VAL A 65 15.39 15.49 22.12
C VAL A 65 16.01 14.11 22.18
N ASP A 66 17.32 14.04 22.04
CA ASP A 66 18.06 12.80 22.27
C ASP A 66 18.44 12.74 23.75
N VAL A 67 17.73 11.88 24.48
CA VAL A 67 17.95 11.69 25.93
C VAL A 67 19.29 11.04 26.25
N ARG A 68 19.89 10.32 25.30
CA ARG A 68 21.18 9.64 25.50
C ARG A 68 22.36 10.61 25.42
N THR A 69 22.31 11.50 24.45
CA THR A 69 23.34 12.55 24.27
C THR A 69 23.00 13.83 25.01
N ASN A 70 21.81 13.90 25.63
CA ASN A 70 21.29 15.05 26.36
C ASN A 70 21.32 16.36 25.53
N THR A 71 20.90 16.25 24.26
CA THR A 71 20.89 17.38 23.32
C THR A 71 19.61 17.40 22.50
N LEU A 72 19.24 18.58 21.98
CA LEU A 72 18.25 18.74 20.94
C LEU A 72 18.94 18.49 19.58
N VAL A 73 18.65 17.36 18.94
CA VAL A 73 19.22 17.01 17.64
C VAL A 73 18.36 17.59 16.52
N LEU A 74 18.99 18.20 15.51
CA LEU A 74 18.38 18.60 14.26
C LEU A 74 19.07 17.88 13.10
N GLU A 75 18.34 17.05 12.40
CA GLU A 75 18.81 16.41 11.17
C GLU A 75 18.50 17.32 9.98
N ALA A 76 19.50 17.57 9.14
CA ALA A 76 19.35 18.51 8.05
C ALA A 76 20.08 18.05 6.78
N VAL A 77 19.39 18.18 5.67
CA VAL A 77 19.98 18.03 4.32
C VAL A 77 20.96 19.17 4.09
N ARG A 78 20.59 20.37 4.53
CA ARG A 78 21.45 21.56 4.54
C ARG A 78 21.63 22.06 5.99
N PRO A 79 22.77 21.79 6.65
CA PRO A 79 23.02 22.21 8.03
C PRO A 79 22.83 23.70 8.31
N ALA A 80 23.00 24.57 7.30
CA ALA A 80 22.74 26.00 7.42
C ALA A 80 21.25 26.29 7.69
N ALA A 81 20.32 25.51 7.13
CA ALA A 81 18.88 25.66 7.36
C ALA A 81 18.52 25.35 8.82
N ALA A 82 19.10 24.27 9.39
CA ALA A 82 18.92 23.94 10.80
C ALA A 82 19.43 25.05 11.74
N ARG A 83 20.61 25.59 11.46
CA ARG A 83 21.16 26.72 12.25
C ARG A 83 20.29 27.97 12.15
N SER A 84 19.76 28.28 10.97
CA SER A 84 18.81 29.37 10.77
C SER A 84 17.52 29.16 11.57
N LEU A 85 17.00 27.93 11.59
CA LEU A 85 15.81 27.58 12.37
C LEU A 85 16.05 27.74 13.87
N LEU A 86 17.20 27.29 14.39
CA LEU A 86 17.60 27.47 15.79
C LEU A 86 17.65 28.96 16.16
N ALA A 87 18.30 29.79 15.33
CA ALA A 87 18.44 31.23 15.57
C ALA A 87 17.08 31.93 15.62
N VAL A 88 16.20 31.62 14.67
CA VAL A 88 14.84 32.21 14.62
C VAL A 88 13.98 31.77 15.79
N ALA A 89 14.12 30.50 16.22
CA ALA A 89 13.41 29.95 17.38
C ALA A 89 13.95 30.49 18.73
N GLY A 90 15.06 31.22 18.71
CA GLY A 90 15.71 31.72 19.95
C GLY A 90 16.22 30.55 20.81
N VAL A 91 16.63 29.43 20.18
CA VAL A 91 17.19 28.28 20.89
C VAL A 91 18.68 28.46 21.05
N ASP A 92 19.17 28.30 22.28
CA ASP A 92 20.59 28.33 22.57
C ASP A 92 21.30 27.20 21.83
N ALA A 93 22.35 27.51 21.07
CA ALA A 93 23.12 26.57 20.29
C ALA A 93 23.82 25.51 21.17
N SER A 94 24.10 25.80 22.45
CA SER A 94 24.68 24.85 23.40
C SER A 94 23.74 23.67 23.73
N LEU A 95 22.43 23.86 23.58
CA LEU A 95 21.41 22.81 23.77
C LEU A 95 21.25 21.91 22.55
N ALA A 96 21.83 22.31 21.39
CA ALA A 96 21.46 21.71 20.10
C ALA A 96 22.68 21.14 19.37
N LYS A 97 22.44 20.01 18.66
CA LYS A 97 23.39 19.38 17.74
C LYS A 97 22.77 19.30 16.35
N VAL A 98 23.44 19.89 15.36
CA VAL A 98 23.04 19.75 13.95
C VAL A 98 23.79 18.60 13.31
N VAL A 99 23.04 17.64 12.77
CA VAL A 99 23.54 16.45 12.08
C VAL A 99 23.20 16.56 10.60
N LYS A 100 24.17 16.37 9.72
CA LYS A 100 23.91 16.29 8.29
C LYS A 100 23.25 14.93 7.98
N SER A 101 22.08 14.97 7.35
CA SER A 101 21.33 13.78 6.91
C SER A 101 20.90 13.98 5.46
N ALA A 102 20.87 12.91 4.68
CA ALA A 102 20.30 12.90 3.34
C ALA A 102 18.79 12.59 3.33
N GLU A 103 18.25 12.23 4.48
CA GLU A 103 16.87 11.76 4.62
C GLU A 103 15.88 12.89 4.40
N ARG A 104 14.83 12.58 3.65
CA ARG A 104 13.67 13.46 3.42
C ARG A 104 12.40 12.66 3.74
N PRO A 105 11.96 12.67 5.00
CA PRO A 105 10.74 12.00 5.40
C PRO A 105 9.56 12.47 4.55
N ARG A 106 8.71 11.52 4.15
CA ARG A 106 7.50 11.77 3.37
C ARG A 106 6.38 10.84 3.83
N PRO A 107 5.11 11.25 3.71
CA PRO A 107 4.01 10.32 3.88
C PRO A 107 4.13 9.18 2.86
N LEU A 108 3.77 7.97 3.28
CA LEU A 108 3.69 6.80 2.42
C LEU A 108 2.21 6.50 2.17
N TYR A 109 1.86 6.29 0.91
CA TYR A 109 0.51 6.00 0.46
C TYR A 109 0.53 4.70 -0.34
N ASP A 110 -0.54 3.94 -0.25
CA ASP A 110 -0.71 2.70 -0.99
C ASP A 110 -1.45 2.96 -2.31
N LEU A 111 -1.00 2.28 -3.37
CA LEU A 111 -1.76 2.08 -4.59
C LEU A 111 -2.55 0.78 -4.40
N ARG A 112 -3.87 0.87 -4.47
CA ARG A 112 -4.78 -0.26 -4.32
C ARG A 112 -5.81 -0.21 -5.44
N GLY A 113 -6.09 -1.33 -6.07
CA GLY A 113 -7.10 -1.43 -7.12
C GLY A 113 -8.49 -1.02 -6.64
N GLY A 114 -9.23 -0.29 -7.47
CA GLY A 114 -10.55 0.26 -7.15
C GLY A 114 -10.54 1.64 -6.48
N ASP A 115 -9.43 2.08 -5.92
CA ASP A 115 -9.35 3.41 -5.31
C ASP A 115 -9.41 4.52 -6.37
N ALA A 116 -9.99 5.66 -5.99
CA ALA A 116 -10.08 6.82 -6.86
C ALA A 116 -8.72 7.44 -7.16
N TYR A 117 -8.54 7.92 -8.36
CA TYR A 117 -7.48 8.88 -8.69
C TYR A 117 -8.02 9.96 -9.64
N TYR A 118 -7.36 11.11 -9.65
CA TYR A 118 -7.76 12.27 -10.44
C TYR A 118 -6.70 12.61 -11.46
N ILE A 119 -7.13 13.02 -12.65
CA ILE A 119 -6.31 13.31 -13.81
C ILE A 119 -6.46 14.79 -14.16
N ASN A 120 -5.35 15.52 -14.29
CA ASN A 120 -5.36 16.98 -14.57
C ASN A 120 -6.29 17.77 -13.62
N GLY A 121 -6.51 17.27 -12.40
CA GLY A 121 -7.28 17.96 -11.35
C GLY A 121 -8.80 17.87 -11.44
N ASN A 122 -9.39 17.34 -12.52
CA ASN A 122 -10.85 17.38 -12.71
C ASN A 122 -11.50 16.08 -13.20
N THR A 123 -10.79 15.19 -13.83
CA THR A 123 -11.34 13.90 -14.29
C THR A 123 -11.02 12.82 -13.26
N ARG A 124 -12.02 12.04 -12.86
CA ARG A 124 -11.87 10.93 -11.91
C ARG A 124 -11.98 9.58 -12.62
N CYS A 125 -11.03 8.71 -12.34
CA CYS A 125 -11.07 7.29 -12.69
C CYS A 125 -10.69 6.45 -11.47
N SER A 126 -10.67 5.14 -11.64
CA SER A 126 -10.31 4.16 -10.62
C SER A 126 -9.02 3.45 -10.98
N ILE A 127 -8.21 3.16 -9.97
CA ILE A 127 -7.00 2.33 -10.14
C ILE A 127 -7.43 0.92 -10.56
N GLY A 128 -6.84 0.40 -11.63
CA GLY A 128 -7.00 -0.98 -12.04
C GLY A 128 -6.18 -1.90 -11.14
N PHE A 129 -4.98 -2.21 -11.54
CA PHE A 129 -4.09 -3.06 -10.73
C PHE A 129 -2.76 -2.39 -10.50
N PRO A 130 -2.26 -2.41 -9.25
CA PRO A 130 -0.88 -2.03 -8.98
C PRO A 130 0.10 -2.91 -9.73
N ILE A 131 1.14 -2.29 -10.27
CA ILE A 131 2.17 -2.94 -11.10
C ILE A 131 3.56 -2.40 -10.77
N THR A 132 4.58 -3.08 -11.27
CA THR A 132 5.94 -2.57 -11.36
C THR A 132 6.47 -2.66 -12.79
N ARG A 133 7.45 -1.80 -13.11
CA ARG A 133 8.29 -1.88 -14.30
C ARG A 133 9.75 -1.74 -13.85
N GLY A 134 10.43 -2.85 -13.67
CA GLY A 134 11.69 -2.86 -12.93
C GLY A 134 11.47 -2.34 -11.51
N THR A 135 12.19 -1.29 -11.10
CA THR A 135 12.02 -0.64 -9.78
C THR A 135 10.93 0.43 -9.75
N GLN A 136 10.40 0.83 -10.91
CA GLN A 136 9.32 1.82 -10.98
C GLN A 136 8.01 1.20 -10.56
N GLN A 137 7.37 1.76 -9.56
CA GLN A 137 6.02 1.39 -9.12
C GLN A 137 4.96 2.21 -9.86
N GLY A 138 3.77 1.65 -9.99
CA GLY A 138 2.66 2.32 -10.65
C GLY A 138 1.39 1.47 -10.67
N PHE A 139 0.49 1.79 -11.58
CA PHE A 139 -0.75 1.04 -11.76
C PHE A 139 -1.20 1.01 -13.22
N ALA A 140 -1.84 -0.08 -13.61
CA ALA A 140 -2.56 -0.23 -14.85
C ALA A 140 -3.96 0.37 -14.71
N THR A 141 -4.49 0.98 -15.77
CA THR A 141 -5.82 1.60 -15.83
C THR A 141 -6.31 1.65 -17.29
N ALA A 142 -7.48 2.22 -17.54
CA ALA A 142 -8.04 2.36 -18.88
C ALA A 142 -7.39 3.50 -19.68
N GLY A 143 -7.29 3.32 -21.00
CA GLY A 143 -6.73 4.31 -21.91
C GLY A 143 -7.56 5.57 -22.03
N HIS A 144 -8.89 5.44 -22.02
CA HIS A 144 -9.80 6.59 -22.11
C HIS A 144 -9.73 7.52 -20.90
N CYS A 145 -9.16 7.10 -19.76
CA CYS A 145 -8.99 7.93 -18.57
C CYS A 145 -8.00 9.08 -18.76
N GLY A 146 -6.95 8.90 -19.56
CA GLY A 146 -5.95 9.94 -19.72
C GLY A 146 -4.96 9.67 -20.86
N ARG A 147 -4.05 10.60 -21.08
CA ARG A 147 -3.02 10.53 -22.13
C ARG A 147 -1.63 10.56 -21.51
N ALA A 148 -0.65 10.00 -22.22
CA ALA A 148 0.76 10.09 -21.81
C ALA A 148 1.15 11.54 -21.47
N GLY A 149 1.86 11.71 -20.35
CA GLY A 149 2.25 13.01 -19.81
C GLY A 149 1.24 13.65 -18.85
N TYR A 150 -0.01 13.15 -18.73
CA TYR A 150 -0.99 13.72 -17.81
C TYR A 150 -0.64 13.37 -16.35
N PRO A 151 -0.57 14.38 -15.46
CA PRO A 151 -0.34 14.15 -14.04
C PRO A 151 -1.58 13.56 -13.35
N THR A 152 -1.32 12.81 -12.27
CA THR A 152 -2.37 12.25 -11.41
C THR A 152 -2.19 12.64 -9.95
N THR A 153 -3.30 12.72 -9.23
CA THR A 153 -3.37 12.79 -7.77
C THR A 153 -4.21 11.62 -7.25
N GLY A 154 -3.91 11.14 -6.06
CA GLY A 154 -4.71 10.10 -5.40
C GLY A 154 -6.04 10.63 -4.88
N ALA A 155 -6.84 9.77 -4.24
CA ALA A 155 -8.11 10.14 -3.59
C ALA A 155 -7.94 11.24 -2.53
N ASN A 156 -6.76 11.33 -1.93
CA ASN A 156 -6.37 12.35 -0.94
C ASN A 156 -5.85 13.65 -1.58
N GLN A 157 -5.95 13.81 -2.90
CA GLN A 157 -5.46 14.96 -3.69
C GLN A 157 -3.93 15.15 -3.64
N VAL A 158 -3.19 14.19 -3.10
CA VAL A 158 -1.71 14.24 -3.11
C VAL A 158 -1.21 13.81 -4.48
N SER A 159 -0.18 14.51 -5.00
CA SER A 159 0.50 14.16 -6.26
C SER A 159 0.87 12.67 -6.25
N GLN A 160 0.42 11.95 -7.28
CA GLN A 160 0.54 10.49 -7.31
C GLN A 160 1.51 10.01 -8.39
N GLY A 161 1.38 10.51 -9.61
CA GLY A 161 2.19 10.03 -10.70
C GLY A 161 1.89 10.72 -12.02
N THR A 162 2.29 10.05 -13.11
CA THR A 162 2.11 10.55 -14.48
C THR A 162 1.83 9.37 -15.42
N PHE A 163 0.86 9.52 -16.31
CA PHE A 163 0.60 8.57 -17.40
C PHE A 163 1.83 8.41 -18.27
N GLN A 164 2.28 7.18 -18.46
CA GLN A 164 3.44 6.87 -19.30
C GLN A 164 3.04 6.44 -20.71
N ALA A 165 1.93 5.72 -20.81
CA ALA A 165 1.38 5.28 -22.07
C ALA A 165 -0.14 5.16 -21.96
N SER A 166 -0.83 5.40 -23.08
CA SER A 166 -2.26 5.26 -23.20
C SER A 166 -2.65 4.98 -24.65
N VAL A 167 -3.56 4.05 -24.86
CA VAL A 167 -4.17 3.73 -26.16
C VAL A 167 -5.67 3.66 -25.98
N PHE A 168 -6.38 4.50 -26.72
CA PHE A 168 -7.83 4.52 -26.85
C PHE A 168 -8.22 5.40 -28.07
N PRO A 169 -9.15 5.01 -28.95
CA PRO A 169 -9.75 3.68 -29.11
C PRO A 169 -8.81 2.63 -29.73
N GLY A 170 -9.35 1.50 -30.17
CA GLY A 170 -8.64 0.32 -30.64
C GLY A 170 -8.46 -0.68 -29.51
N ASN A 171 -7.67 -0.34 -28.54
CA ASN A 171 -7.63 -0.92 -27.18
C ASN A 171 -8.03 0.14 -26.15
N ASP A 172 -8.24 -0.27 -24.91
CA ASP A 172 -8.54 0.66 -23.82
C ASP A 172 -7.57 0.42 -22.65
N MET A 173 -6.30 0.75 -22.85
CA MET A 173 -5.23 0.41 -21.94
C MET A 173 -4.27 1.57 -21.70
N ALA A 174 -3.89 1.76 -20.42
CA ALA A 174 -2.89 2.72 -19.99
C ALA A 174 -2.17 2.25 -18.73
N TRP A 175 -1.07 2.93 -18.43
CA TRP A 175 -0.44 2.80 -17.13
C TRP A 175 0.15 4.13 -16.65
N VAL A 176 0.17 4.27 -15.32
CA VAL A 176 0.68 5.45 -14.61
C VAL A 176 1.90 5.04 -13.80
N ALA A 177 3.02 5.74 -13.98
CA ALA A 177 4.16 5.63 -13.09
C ALA A 177 3.91 6.50 -11.85
N ALA A 178 3.94 5.88 -10.68
CA ALA A 178 3.76 6.56 -9.41
C ALA A 178 5.09 7.20 -8.94
N ASN A 179 4.98 8.31 -8.22
CA ASN A 179 6.13 8.89 -7.54
C ASN A 179 6.50 8.07 -6.29
N SER A 180 7.64 8.38 -5.70
CA SER A 180 8.19 7.61 -4.58
C SER A 180 7.41 7.69 -3.26
N SER A 181 6.35 8.50 -3.18
CA SER A 181 5.44 8.54 -2.02
C SER A 181 4.35 7.47 -2.05
N TRP A 182 4.20 6.76 -3.18
CA TRP A 182 3.18 5.76 -3.39
C TRP A 182 3.80 4.38 -3.61
N THR A 183 3.24 3.39 -2.93
CA THR A 183 3.71 2.00 -2.96
C THR A 183 2.66 1.12 -3.63
N ALA A 184 3.06 0.33 -4.62
CA ALA A 184 2.20 -0.67 -5.25
C ALA A 184 1.96 -1.83 -4.28
N THR A 185 0.70 -2.07 -3.94
CA THR A 185 0.28 -3.18 -3.07
C THR A 185 -0.37 -4.30 -3.87
N PRO A 186 -0.35 -5.54 -3.41
CA PRO A 186 -1.01 -6.66 -4.09
C PRO A 186 -2.51 -6.73 -3.75
N TYR A 187 -3.20 -5.58 -3.67
CA TYR A 187 -4.57 -5.53 -3.18
C TYR A 187 -5.53 -4.81 -4.12
N VAL A 188 -6.79 -5.28 -4.09
CA VAL A 188 -7.97 -4.61 -4.64
C VAL A 188 -8.95 -4.31 -3.51
N SER A 189 -9.59 -3.15 -3.54
CA SER A 189 -10.60 -2.76 -2.55
C SER A 189 -11.88 -3.57 -2.72
N GLN A 190 -12.26 -4.30 -1.69
CA GLN A 190 -13.55 -4.99 -1.59
C GLN A 190 -14.34 -4.37 -0.44
N ASN A 191 -15.20 -3.40 -0.75
CA ASN A 191 -15.97 -2.67 0.28
C ASN A 191 -15.09 -2.12 1.43
N GLY A 192 -13.91 -1.57 1.08
CA GLY A 192 -12.95 -1.03 2.03
C GLY A 192 -11.93 -2.04 2.57
N GLN A 193 -12.18 -3.34 2.45
CA GLN A 193 -11.23 -4.38 2.81
C GLN A 193 -10.24 -4.68 1.66
N ASN A 194 -9.11 -5.26 1.98
CA ASN A 194 -8.10 -5.65 1.01
C ASN A 194 -8.35 -7.08 0.53
N LEU A 195 -8.67 -7.22 -0.77
CA LEU A 195 -8.68 -8.51 -1.45
C LEU A 195 -7.33 -8.73 -2.13
N GLN A 196 -6.70 -9.86 -1.86
CA GLN A 196 -5.37 -10.20 -2.39
C GLN A 196 -5.42 -10.50 -3.89
N VAL A 197 -4.39 -10.07 -4.60
CA VAL A 197 -4.11 -10.45 -5.98
C VAL A 197 -2.96 -11.46 -5.99
N THR A 198 -3.22 -12.66 -6.50
CA THR A 198 -2.24 -13.76 -6.54
C THR A 198 -1.77 -14.10 -7.94
N GLY A 199 -2.40 -13.54 -8.98
CA GLY A 199 -2.07 -13.83 -10.38
C GLY A 199 -3.06 -13.20 -11.35
N SER A 200 -3.01 -13.62 -12.60
CA SER A 200 -3.86 -13.13 -13.70
C SER A 200 -4.33 -14.25 -14.65
N THR A 201 -4.65 -15.41 -14.11
CA THR A 201 -5.27 -16.51 -14.87
C THR A 201 -6.63 -16.06 -15.38
N VAL A 202 -6.85 -16.20 -16.68
CA VAL A 202 -8.07 -15.73 -17.36
C VAL A 202 -9.26 -16.60 -16.95
N ALA A 203 -10.32 -15.95 -16.48
CA ALA A 203 -11.59 -16.59 -16.15
C ALA A 203 -12.36 -16.98 -17.42
N THR A 204 -12.96 -18.16 -17.42
CA THR A 204 -13.76 -18.68 -18.54
C THR A 204 -15.14 -18.03 -18.60
N VAL A 205 -15.83 -18.13 -19.75
CA VAL A 205 -17.23 -17.74 -19.88
C VAL A 205 -18.09 -18.50 -18.86
N GLY A 206 -18.97 -17.78 -18.17
CA GLY A 206 -19.80 -18.27 -17.07
C GLY A 206 -19.15 -18.15 -15.68
N ALA A 207 -17.85 -17.90 -15.59
CA ALA A 207 -17.19 -17.71 -14.30
C ALA A 207 -17.67 -16.43 -13.59
N SER A 208 -17.67 -16.47 -12.25
CA SER A 208 -17.92 -15.28 -11.42
C SER A 208 -16.78 -14.29 -11.59
N VAL A 209 -17.15 -13.03 -11.73
CA VAL A 209 -16.21 -11.91 -11.79
C VAL A 209 -16.78 -10.71 -11.03
N CYS A 210 -15.93 -10.00 -10.32
CA CYS A 210 -16.32 -8.80 -9.56
C CYS A 210 -15.53 -7.59 -10.05
N ARG A 211 -16.14 -6.42 -9.92
CA ARG A 211 -15.52 -5.13 -10.22
C ARG A 211 -15.38 -4.30 -8.94
N SER A 212 -14.22 -3.68 -8.78
CA SER A 212 -13.96 -2.64 -7.81
C SER A 212 -13.78 -1.30 -8.51
N GLY A 213 -14.53 -0.29 -8.08
CA GLY A 213 -14.44 1.05 -8.65
C GLY A 213 -14.84 2.13 -7.64
N SER A 214 -14.38 3.33 -7.88
CA SER A 214 -14.44 4.43 -6.90
C SER A 214 -15.79 5.13 -6.79
N THR A 215 -16.72 4.87 -7.74
CA THR A 215 -18.07 5.46 -7.73
C THR A 215 -19.05 4.54 -7.05
N THR A 216 -19.17 3.30 -7.52
CA THR A 216 -20.20 2.38 -7.05
C THR A 216 -19.64 1.25 -6.16
N GLY A 217 -18.33 1.23 -5.91
CA GLY A 217 -17.70 0.24 -5.03
C GLY A 217 -17.58 -1.14 -5.66
N TRP A 218 -18.07 -2.17 -4.98
CA TRP A 218 -17.90 -3.57 -5.31
C TRP A 218 -19.18 -4.19 -5.85
N HIS A 219 -19.13 -4.65 -7.10
CA HIS A 219 -20.24 -5.35 -7.77
C HIS A 219 -19.75 -6.60 -8.45
N CYS A 220 -20.55 -7.66 -8.43
CA CYS A 220 -20.23 -8.96 -9.01
C CYS A 220 -21.27 -9.40 -10.03
N GLY A 221 -20.84 -10.27 -10.94
CA GLY A 221 -21.65 -10.89 -11.97
C GLY A 221 -20.88 -12.03 -12.62
N THR A 222 -21.08 -12.24 -13.92
CA THR A 222 -20.46 -13.33 -14.67
C THR A 222 -19.79 -12.82 -15.93
N VAL A 223 -18.72 -13.51 -16.34
CA VAL A 223 -18.12 -13.36 -17.67
C VAL A 223 -19.12 -13.91 -18.70
N GLN A 224 -19.58 -13.05 -19.60
CA GLN A 224 -20.56 -13.42 -20.65
C GLN A 224 -19.88 -13.81 -21.94
N GLN A 225 -18.84 -13.08 -22.36
CA GLN A 225 -18.14 -13.30 -23.61
C GLN A 225 -16.71 -12.76 -23.54
N LEU A 226 -15.75 -13.55 -23.99
CA LEU A 226 -14.37 -13.12 -24.22
C LEU A 226 -14.18 -12.58 -25.64
N ASN A 227 -13.13 -11.80 -25.85
CA ASN A 227 -12.71 -11.27 -27.15
C ASN A 227 -13.84 -10.59 -27.92
N THR A 228 -14.56 -9.69 -27.22
CA THR A 228 -15.67 -8.90 -27.77
C THR A 228 -15.14 -7.57 -28.33
N SER A 229 -15.78 -7.05 -29.36
CA SER A 229 -15.61 -5.67 -29.82
C SER A 229 -16.83 -4.83 -29.39
N VAL A 230 -16.57 -3.61 -28.92
CA VAL A 230 -17.59 -2.64 -28.56
C VAL A 230 -17.27 -1.30 -29.19
N THR A 231 -18.30 -0.59 -29.69
CA THR A 231 -18.13 0.74 -30.29
C THR A 231 -18.68 1.79 -29.34
N TYR A 232 -17.83 2.69 -28.93
CA TYR A 232 -18.15 3.92 -28.19
C TYR A 232 -18.25 5.11 -29.17
N GLN A 233 -18.59 6.28 -28.67
CA GLN A 233 -18.65 7.50 -29.49
C GLN A 233 -17.27 7.85 -30.08
N GLU A 234 -16.20 7.55 -29.35
CA GLU A 234 -14.82 7.82 -29.74
C GLU A 234 -14.25 6.78 -30.73
N GLY A 235 -14.89 5.63 -30.86
CA GLY A 235 -14.48 4.56 -31.76
C GLY A 235 -14.64 3.16 -31.19
N THR A 236 -14.20 2.17 -31.99
CA THR A 236 -14.31 0.76 -31.60
C THR A 236 -13.12 0.32 -30.77
N VAL A 237 -13.40 -0.43 -29.68
CA VAL A 237 -12.41 -1.14 -28.85
C VAL A 237 -12.63 -2.63 -29.05
N SER A 238 -11.57 -3.36 -29.33
CA SER A 238 -11.60 -4.80 -29.61
C SER A 238 -10.84 -5.60 -28.56
N GLY A 239 -11.17 -6.89 -28.43
CA GLY A 239 -10.48 -7.79 -27.51
C GLY A 239 -10.91 -7.62 -26.05
N VAL A 240 -11.99 -6.88 -25.77
CA VAL A 240 -12.54 -6.71 -24.42
C VAL A 240 -13.37 -7.93 -24.00
N THR A 241 -13.56 -8.06 -22.70
CA THR A 241 -14.44 -9.07 -22.10
C THR A 241 -15.77 -8.44 -21.70
N ARG A 242 -16.88 -9.04 -22.13
CA ARG A 242 -18.25 -8.63 -21.75
C ARG A 242 -18.67 -9.36 -20.47
N THR A 243 -19.33 -8.63 -19.57
CA THR A 243 -19.83 -9.15 -18.29
C THR A 243 -21.25 -8.67 -18.00
N SER A 244 -21.92 -9.31 -17.02
CA SER A 244 -23.18 -8.85 -16.45
C SER A 244 -22.98 -7.93 -15.24
N VAL A 245 -21.77 -7.48 -14.98
CA VAL A 245 -21.47 -6.54 -13.89
C VAL A 245 -21.87 -5.13 -14.32
N CYS A 246 -22.43 -4.34 -13.41
CA CYS A 246 -22.72 -2.92 -13.64
C CYS A 246 -21.48 -2.03 -13.44
N ALA A 247 -21.46 -0.85 -14.03
CA ALA A 247 -20.50 0.21 -13.78
C ALA A 247 -21.14 1.58 -14.07
N GLU A 248 -20.62 2.62 -13.41
CA GLU A 248 -21.04 4.01 -13.60
C GLU A 248 -19.84 4.93 -13.84
N PRO A 249 -20.03 6.16 -14.33
CA PRO A 249 -18.95 7.11 -14.55
C PRO A 249 -18.07 7.30 -13.32
N GLY A 250 -16.74 7.18 -13.50
CA GLY A 250 -15.74 7.19 -12.46
C GLY A 250 -15.25 5.80 -12.01
N ASP A 251 -16.01 4.72 -12.30
CA ASP A 251 -15.54 3.34 -12.13
C ASP A 251 -14.55 2.92 -13.24
N SER A 252 -14.45 3.73 -14.31
CA SER A 252 -13.49 3.58 -15.41
C SER A 252 -12.08 3.27 -14.92
N GLY A 253 -11.44 2.31 -15.55
CA GLY A 253 -10.09 1.87 -15.17
C GLY A 253 -10.02 0.94 -13.96
N GLY A 254 -11.10 0.83 -13.15
CA GLY A 254 -11.16 0.02 -11.94
C GLY A 254 -11.00 -1.47 -12.20
N SER A 255 -10.63 -2.21 -11.17
CA SER A 255 -10.23 -3.63 -11.24
C SER A 255 -11.40 -4.55 -11.55
N PHE A 256 -11.24 -5.45 -12.51
CA PHE A 256 -12.03 -6.68 -12.63
C PHE A 256 -11.24 -7.87 -12.12
N ILE A 257 -11.79 -8.64 -11.19
CA ILE A 257 -11.11 -9.74 -10.51
C ILE A 257 -12.03 -10.97 -10.40
N SER A 258 -11.50 -12.18 -10.56
CA SER A 258 -12.20 -13.46 -10.37
C SER A 258 -11.46 -14.26 -9.29
N GLY A 259 -12.08 -14.45 -8.13
CA GLY A 259 -11.36 -14.91 -6.94
C GLY A 259 -10.21 -13.96 -6.60
N SER A 260 -8.97 -14.44 -6.62
CA SER A 260 -7.75 -13.65 -6.45
C SER A 260 -7.01 -13.35 -7.78
N GLN A 261 -7.63 -13.66 -8.93
CA GLN A 261 -6.99 -13.52 -10.25
C GLN A 261 -7.43 -12.22 -10.93
N ALA A 262 -6.47 -11.34 -11.21
CA ALA A 262 -6.69 -10.10 -11.97
C ALA A 262 -7.21 -10.42 -13.37
N GLN A 263 -8.33 -9.83 -13.78
CA GLN A 263 -8.93 -10.07 -15.09
C GLN A 263 -8.71 -8.90 -16.05
N GLY A 264 -8.92 -7.68 -15.60
CA GLY A 264 -8.79 -6.52 -16.46
C GLY A 264 -9.21 -5.20 -15.80
N VAL A 265 -9.29 -4.15 -16.61
CA VAL A 265 -9.66 -2.81 -16.17
C VAL A 265 -10.96 -2.36 -16.85
N THR A 266 -11.84 -1.69 -16.12
CA THR A 266 -13.14 -1.23 -16.60
C THR A 266 -12.96 -0.30 -17.80
N SER A 267 -13.53 -0.70 -18.95
CA SER A 267 -13.55 0.10 -20.18
C SER A 267 -14.81 0.96 -20.26
N GLY A 268 -15.95 0.32 -20.36
CA GLY A 268 -17.24 1.01 -20.45
C GLY A 268 -18.39 0.02 -20.45
N GLY A 269 -19.62 0.53 -20.60
CA GLY A 269 -20.79 -0.34 -20.52
C GLY A 269 -22.09 0.38 -20.79
N SER A 270 -23.18 -0.27 -20.44
CA SER A 270 -24.55 0.24 -20.49
C SER A 270 -25.34 -0.21 -19.26
N GLY A 271 -26.41 0.55 -18.92
CA GLY A 271 -27.17 0.36 -17.68
C GLY A 271 -26.53 1.08 -16.51
N ASP A 272 -26.94 0.75 -15.31
CA ASP A 272 -26.49 1.33 -14.05
C ASP A 272 -26.46 0.27 -12.93
N CYS A 273 -25.98 0.64 -11.74
CA CYS A 273 -25.88 -0.30 -10.63
C CYS A 273 -27.17 -0.40 -9.79
N THR A 274 -28.23 0.29 -10.17
CA THR A 274 -29.57 0.19 -9.55
C THR A 274 -30.44 -0.81 -10.30
N SER A 275 -30.48 -0.71 -11.63
CA SER A 275 -31.32 -1.55 -12.50
C SER A 275 -30.57 -2.70 -13.16
N GLY A 276 -29.27 -2.72 -13.04
CA GLY A 276 -28.36 -3.69 -13.66
C GLY A 276 -27.74 -3.17 -14.95
N GLY A 277 -26.62 -3.78 -15.35
CA GLY A 277 -25.88 -3.31 -16.50
C GLY A 277 -25.03 -4.38 -17.16
N THR A 278 -24.47 -4.01 -18.29
CA THR A 278 -23.43 -4.78 -19.00
C THR A 278 -22.18 -3.92 -19.03
N THR A 279 -21.07 -4.48 -18.54
CA THR A 279 -19.77 -3.79 -18.59
C THR A 279 -18.76 -4.59 -19.40
N PHE A 280 -17.94 -3.87 -20.14
CA PHE A 280 -16.77 -4.40 -20.84
C PHE A 280 -15.50 -4.02 -20.09
N PHE A 281 -14.58 -4.95 -19.97
CA PHE A 281 -13.24 -4.66 -19.43
C PHE A 281 -12.15 -5.01 -20.43
N GLN A 282 -11.11 -4.19 -20.46
CA GLN A 282 -9.86 -4.49 -21.16
C GLN A 282 -9.08 -5.53 -20.36
N PRO A 283 -8.74 -6.70 -20.92
CA PRO A 283 -7.96 -7.71 -20.20
C PRO A 283 -6.61 -7.19 -19.72
N ILE A 284 -6.19 -7.64 -18.52
CA ILE A 284 -4.95 -7.17 -17.89
C ILE A 284 -3.70 -7.67 -18.58
N ASN A 285 -3.67 -8.94 -19.04
CA ASN A 285 -2.47 -9.54 -19.60
C ASN A 285 -1.96 -8.83 -20.87
N PRO A 286 -2.82 -8.39 -21.82
CA PRO A 286 -2.39 -7.52 -22.90
C PRO A 286 -1.76 -6.20 -22.45
N ILE A 287 -2.26 -5.58 -21.38
CA ILE A 287 -1.70 -4.34 -20.80
C ILE A 287 -0.29 -4.63 -20.27
N LEU A 288 -0.15 -5.69 -19.48
CA LEU A 288 1.14 -6.10 -18.90
C LEU A 288 2.18 -6.35 -20.01
N SER A 289 1.78 -7.11 -21.03
CA SER A 289 2.67 -7.45 -22.15
C SER A 289 3.05 -6.24 -22.98
N ALA A 290 2.08 -5.40 -23.36
CA ALA A 290 2.30 -4.25 -24.23
C ALA A 290 3.29 -3.23 -23.64
N TYR A 291 3.29 -3.07 -22.32
CA TYR A 291 4.10 -2.06 -21.64
C TYR A 291 5.26 -2.64 -20.81
N GLY A 292 5.47 -3.95 -20.83
CA GLY A 292 6.51 -4.62 -20.06
C GLY A 292 6.33 -4.44 -18.55
N LEU A 293 5.10 -4.62 -18.08
CA LEU A 293 4.72 -4.44 -16.68
C LEU A 293 4.65 -5.79 -15.96
N THR A 294 4.95 -5.79 -14.68
CA THR A 294 4.75 -6.92 -13.78
C THR A 294 3.59 -6.60 -12.85
N LEU A 295 2.58 -7.46 -12.79
CA LEU A 295 1.47 -7.35 -11.85
C LEU A 295 2.00 -7.50 -10.42
N LYS A 296 1.60 -6.62 -9.50
CA LYS A 296 1.94 -6.78 -8.08
C LYS A 296 1.06 -7.87 -7.47
N THR A 297 1.69 -8.91 -6.93
CA THR A 297 1.03 -10.07 -6.32
C THR A 297 1.54 -10.33 -4.91
N THR A 298 0.79 -11.05 -4.09
CA THR A 298 1.21 -11.41 -2.72
C THR A 298 2.40 -12.36 -2.71
N THR A 299 2.71 -13.04 -3.82
CA THR A 299 3.89 -13.89 -3.95
C THR A 299 5.19 -13.09 -4.07
N ASP A 300 5.10 -11.79 -4.48
CA ASP A 300 6.26 -10.91 -4.67
C ASP A 300 6.62 -10.12 -3.40
N ASP A 301 5.74 -10.08 -2.41
CA ASP A 301 5.91 -9.31 -1.18
C ASP A 301 5.27 -10.05 0.01
N PRO A 302 5.97 -11.02 0.60
CA PRO A 302 5.55 -11.59 1.87
C PRO A 302 5.79 -10.54 2.97
N GLY A 303 4.85 -9.59 3.12
CA GLY A 303 4.87 -8.58 4.17
C GLY A 303 4.94 -9.22 5.56
N PRO A 304 5.58 -8.60 6.55
CA PRO A 304 5.63 -9.13 7.91
C PRO A 304 4.22 -9.10 8.52
N GLY A 305 3.55 -10.25 8.57
CA GLY A 305 2.32 -10.47 9.31
C GLY A 305 1.05 -10.80 8.53
N ASP A 306 1.09 -10.94 7.21
CA ASP A 306 -0.05 -11.47 6.45
C ASP A 306 0.15 -12.97 6.24
N PRO A 307 -0.73 -13.85 6.77
CA PRO A 307 -0.72 -15.26 6.40
C PRO A 307 -1.19 -15.35 4.94
N GLY A 308 -0.24 -15.31 4.01
CA GLY A 308 -0.49 -15.52 2.58
C GLY A 308 -1.23 -16.82 2.32
N PRO A 309 -1.83 -17.03 1.10
CA PRO A 309 -2.43 -18.29 0.72
C PRO A 309 -1.42 -19.41 0.99
N GLY A 310 -1.89 -20.46 1.66
CA GLY A 310 -1.04 -21.55 2.14
C GLY A 310 -0.07 -22.01 1.06
N ASN A 311 1.19 -22.06 1.41
CA ASN A 311 2.25 -22.51 0.51
C ASN A 311 1.91 -23.94 0.06
N PRO A 312 1.58 -24.21 -1.21
CA PRO A 312 1.29 -25.57 -1.67
C PRO A 312 2.50 -26.46 -1.35
N GLY A 313 2.35 -27.40 -0.39
CA GLY A 313 3.43 -28.24 0.14
C GLY A 313 4.04 -27.76 1.47
N GLY A 314 3.59 -26.65 2.05
CA GLY A 314 4.01 -26.17 3.38
C GLY A 314 3.33 -26.90 4.55
N THR A 315 3.74 -26.59 5.81
CA THR A 315 3.08 -27.10 7.00
C THR A 315 1.79 -26.33 7.27
N TRP A 316 0.71 -27.04 7.63
CA TRP A 316 -0.55 -26.43 8.02
C TRP A 316 -0.35 -25.44 9.19
N ALA A 317 -1.00 -24.30 9.12
CA ALA A 317 -0.99 -23.30 10.17
C ALA A 317 -2.37 -22.66 10.35
N ALA A 318 -2.78 -22.47 11.61
CA ALA A 318 -3.98 -21.73 11.94
C ALA A 318 -3.85 -20.25 11.49
N GLY A 319 -4.97 -19.65 11.05
CA GLY A 319 -5.02 -18.29 10.50
C GLY A 319 -4.74 -18.22 9.00
N THR A 320 -4.15 -19.25 8.40
CA THR A 320 -3.84 -19.32 6.96
C THR A 320 -5.08 -19.58 6.14
N VAL A 321 -5.22 -18.89 4.99
CA VAL A 321 -6.27 -19.14 4.00
C VAL A 321 -5.79 -20.21 3.04
N TYR A 322 -6.51 -21.31 2.95
CA TYR A 322 -6.26 -22.39 2.00
C TYR A 322 -7.33 -22.42 0.92
N GLN A 323 -6.91 -22.70 -0.31
CA GLN A 323 -7.82 -22.88 -1.46
C GLN A 323 -8.08 -24.36 -1.72
N ALA A 324 -9.21 -24.65 -2.36
CA ALA A 324 -9.47 -26.02 -2.81
C ALA A 324 -8.36 -26.49 -3.76
N GLY A 325 -7.75 -27.64 -3.44
CA GLY A 325 -6.60 -28.19 -4.17
C GLY A 325 -5.23 -27.95 -3.52
N ASP A 326 -5.11 -27.00 -2.59
CA ASP A 326 -3.87 -26.79 -1.85
C ASP A 326 -3.45 -28.03 -1.09
N THR A 327 -2.14 -28.30 -1.03
CA THR A 327 -1.57 -29.41 -0.26
C THR A 327 -0.76 -28.87 0.91
N VAL A 328 -0.89 -29.51 2.06
CA VAL A 328 -0.14 -29.15 3.28
C VAL A 328 0.37 -30.41 3.96
N THR A 329 1.40 -30.25 4.79
CA THR A 329 1.85 -31.29 5.72
C THR A 329 1.34 -31.00 7.14
N TYR A 330 0.90 -32.03 7.85
CA TYR A 330 0.56 -31.95 9.27
C TYR A 330 0.80 -33.30 9.94
N GLY A 331 1.53 -33.30 11.06
CA GLY A 331 1.87 -34.54 11.78
C GLY A 331 2.61 -35.57 10.94
N GLY A 332 3.41 -35.14 9.96
CA GLY A 332 4.17 -36.02 9.06
C GLY A 332 3.36 -36.65 7.92
N ALA A 333 2.09 -36.25 7.74
CA ALA A 333 1.26 -36.69 6.62
C ALA A 333 0.90 -35.50 5.72
N SER A 334 0.62 -35.79 4.43
CA SER A 334 0.17 -34.78 3.47
C SER A 334 -1.35 -34.79 3.35
N TYR A 335 -1.92 -33.59 3.19
CA TYR A 335 -3.36 -33.36 3.06
C TYR A 335 -3.65 -32.38 1.95
N ARG A 336 -4.75 -32.62 1.22
CA ARG A 336 -5.28 -31.72 0.20
C ARG A 336 -6.51 -30.98 0.73
N CYS A 337 -6.55 -29.66 0.56
CA CYS A 337 -7.73 -28.85 0.86
C CYS A 337 -8.86 -29.20 -0.11
N LEU A 338 -10.03 -29.53 0.40
CA LEU A 338 -11.23 -29.87 -0.38
C LEU A 338 -12.11 -28.65 -0.65
N GLN A 339 -12.11 -27.69 0.25
CA GLN A 339 -12.90 -26.48 0.16
C GLN A 339 -12.11 -25.29 0.71
N GLY A 340 -12.09 -24.18 -0.04
CA GLY A 340 -11.40 -22.94 0.37
C GLY A 340 -11.93 -22.43 1.71
N HIS A 341 -11.02 -22.20 2.67
CA HIS A 341 -11.36 -21.71 4.01
C HIS A 341 -10.15 -21.05 4.69
N GLN A 342 -10.41 -20.25 5.70
CA GLN A 342 -9.39 -19.80 6.64
C GLN A 342 -9.27 -20.81 7.78
N ALA A 343 -8.10 -21.40 7.96
CA ALA A 343 -7.82 -22.37 9.01
C ALA A 343 -7.96 -21.74 10.40
N GLN A 344 -8.64 -22.41 11.32
CA GLN A 344 -8.80 -21.97 12.70
C GLN A 344 -8.12 -22.97 13.64
N PRO A 345 -7.72 -22.55 14.86
CA PRO A 345 -7.30 -23.49 15.89
C PRO A 345 -8.37 -24.57 16.12
N GLY A 346 -7.96 -25.84 16.10
CA GLY A 346 -8.86 -27.00 16.16
C GLY A 346 -9.31 -27.52 14.78
N TRP A 347 -8.96 -26.85 13.69
CA TRP A 347 -9.26 -27.24 12.31
C TRP A 347 -8.07 -27.91 11.61
N GLU A 348 -7.19 -28.54 12.38
CA GLU A 348 -6.09 -29.32 11.86
C GLU A 348 -6.58 -30.41 10.90
N PRO A 349 -5.85 -30.70 9.79
CA PRO A 349 -6.32 -31.58 8.73
C PRO A 349 -6.91 -32.94 9.18
N PRO A 350 -6.36 -33.63 10.20
CA PRO A 350 -7.00 -34.86 10.69
C PRO A 350 -8.34 -34.65 11.38
N ASN A 351 -8.61 -33.47 11.92
CA ASN A 351 -9.78 -33.18 12.75
C ASN A 351 -11.00 -32.77 11.91
N VAL A 352 -10.80 -32.31 10.67
CA VAL A 352 -11.86 -31.79 9.80
C VAL A 352 -11.82 -32.44 8.39
N PRO A 353 -12.19 -33.70 8.27
CA PRO A 353 -12.14 -34.44 7.01
C PRO A 353 -13.08 -33.86 5.93
N ALA A 354 -14.03 -33.01 6.29
CA ALA A 354 -14.84 -32.26 5.33
C ALA A 354 -14.06 -31.18 4.58
N LEU A 355 -12.98 -30.67 5.18
CA LEU A 355 -12.13 -29.64 4.59
C LEU A 355 -10.81 -30.19 4.05
N TRP A 356 -10.38 -31.36 4.52
CA TRP A 356 -9.08 -31.94 4.20
C TRP A 356 -9.14 -33.41 3.84
N GLN A 357 -8.50 -33.79 2.77
CA GLN A 357 -8.30 -35.19 2.36
C GLN A 357 -6.82 -35.55 2.51
N ARG A 358 -6.52 -36.62 3.19
CA ARG A 358 -5.16 -37.19 3.25
C ARG A 358 -4.76 -37.72 1.87
N VAL A 359 -3.58 -37.39 1.41
CA VAL A 359 -3.01 -37.76 0.11
C VAL A 359 -1.67 -38.45 0.27
#